data_29103377454d5164341725da7e230281
#
_entry.id   29103377454d5164341725da7e230281
#
_cell.length_a   1.000
_cell.length_b   1.000
_cell.length_c   1.000
_cell.angle_alpha   90.00
_cell.angle_beta   90.00
_cell.angle_gamma   90.00
#
_symmetry.space_group_name_H-M   'P 1'
#
loop_
_entity.id
_entity.type
_entity.pdbx_description
1 polymer ?
#
loop_
_entity_poly.entity_id
_entity_poly.type
_entity_poly.pdbx_seq_one_letter_code
_entity_poly.pdbx_strand_id
1 'polypeptide(L)'
;MKVVVGLGNPGEQYAKTRHNIGWMTLDRLADRAGWAGRGRTRDASAVVQGRYRGLDLVLAKPLTFMNDSGVAVRKLIARERAPLHEVLVVTDDFSLPFGKMRFREGGSHGGHNGLRSIIDELHTEAFPRLRIGIGEPGRDAVDHVLSVFLPDERQRLDELLDAAADAVEAWAREGVSKAANRFNAFQLRPADETRTAPAGEVDGPPGPDGVRRTRTGWRRDRKSVV
;
A
#
# COMPACT_ATOMS: atom_id res chain seq x y z
N MET A 1 -18.42 -9.13 3.52
CA MET A 1 -16.98 -9.52 3.69
C MET A 1 -16.23 -8.92 2.53
N LYS A 2 -15.12 -8.24 2.78
CA LYS A 2 -14.31 -7.61 1.73
C LYS A 2 -13.11 -8.50 1.39
N VAL A 3 -12.82 -8.65 0.10
CA VAL A 3 -11.65 -9.41 -0.39
C VAL A 3 -10.62 -8.42 -0.95
N VAL A 4 -9.39 -8.51 -0.49
CA VAL A 4 -8.28 -7.69 -0.97
C VAL A 4 -7.23 -8.60 -1.57
N VAL A 5 -6.90 -8.37 -2.83
CA VAL A 5 -5.88 -9.12 -3.57
C VAL A 5 -4.70 -8.20 -3.80
N GLY A 6 -3.53 -8.54 -3.26
CA GLY A 6 -2.28 -7.88 -3.58
C GLY A 6 -1.57 -8.61 -4.71
N LEU A 7 -1.23 -7.92 -5.78
CA LEU A 7 -0.46 -8.51 -6.88
C LEU A 7 1.04 -8.54 -6.56
N GLY A 8 1.73 -9.55 -7.06
CA GLY A 8 3.15 -9.79 -6.87
C GLY A 8 3.58 -11.13 -7.46
N ASN A 9 4.88 -11.35 -7.58
CA ASN A 9 5.49 -12.61 -8.01
C ASN A 9 5.99 -13.41 -6.79
N PRO A 10 5.80 -14.74 -6.77
CA PRO A 10 6.36 -15.60 -5.75
C PRO A 10 7.87 -15.76 -5.93
N GLY A 11 8.58 -15.97 -4.82
CA GLY A 11 10.02 -16.17 -4.78
C GLY A 11 10.76 -15.03 -4.07
N GLU A 12 11.84 -15.39 -3.35
CA GLU A 12 12.60 -14.45 -2.55
C GLU A 12 13.23 -13.33 -3.39
N GLN A 13 13.66 -13.65 -4.62
CA GLN A 13 14.24 -12.69 -5.57
C GLN A 13 13.26 -11.57 -5.94
N TYR A 14 11.95 -11.80 -5.85
CA TYR A 14 10.92 -10.80 -6.18
C TYR A 14 10.38 -10.06 -4.95
N ALA A 15 10.64 -10.55 -3.74
CA ALA A 15 10.00 -10.08 -2.52
C ALA A 15 10.14 -8.56 -2.29
N LYS A 16 11.25 -7.96 -2.76
CA LYS A 16 11.54 -6.53 -2.59
C LYS A 16 11.43 -5.72 -3.87
N THR A 17 10.90 -6.31 -4.96
CA THR A 17 10.75 -5.60 -6.23
C THR A 17 9.54 -4.67 -6.21
N ARG A 18 9.53 -3.67 -7.09
CA ARG A 18 8.44 -2.72 -7.26
C ARG A 18 7.12 -3.43 -7.60
N HIS A 19 7.19 -4.51 -8.39
CA HIS A 19 6.03 -5.30 -8.80
C HIS A 19 5.34 -6.01 -7.64
N ASN A 20 6.02 -6.16 -6.50
CA ASN A 20 5.47 -6.78 -5.29
C ASN A 20 4.87 -5.78 -4.30
N ILE A 21 4.70 -4.50 -4.66
CA ILE A 21 4.14 -3.50 -3.74
C ILE A 21 2.71 -3.85 -3.28
N GLY A 22 1.96 -4.57 -4.12
CA GLY A 22 0.65 -5.11 -3.73
C GLY A 22 0.77 -6.10 -2.56
N TRP A 23 1.72 -7.03 -2.63
CA TRP A 23 2.00 -7.97 -1.54
C TRP A 23 2.48 -7.27 -0.28
N MET A 24 3.43 -6.33 -0.43
CA MET A 24 3.96 -5.54 0.71
C MET A 24 2.85 -4.77 1.43
N THR A 25 1.89 -4.23 0.68
CA THR A 25 0.72 -3.54 1.26
C THR A 25 -0.14 -4.49 2.09
N LEU A 26 -0.39 -5.70 1.60
CA LEU A 26 -1.15 -6.70 2.34
C LEU A 26 -0.39 -7.20 3.57
N ASP A 27 0.92 -7.37 3.48
CA ASP A 27 1.74 -7.74 4.63
C ASP A 27 1.67 -6.66 5.71
N ARG A 28 1.78 -5.36 5.34
CA ARG A 28 1.60 -4.23 6.26
C ARG A 28 0.22 -4.26 6.95
N LEU A 29 -0.84 -4.53 6.20
CA LEU A 29 -2.18 -4.60 6.77
C LEU A 29 -2.35 -5.84 7.68
N ALA A 30 -1.77 -6.98 7.30
CA ALA A 30 -1.79 -8.20 8.12
C ALA A 30 -1.02 -8.00 9.43
N ASP A 31 0.13 -7.32 9.40
CA ASP A 31 0.91 -6.96 10.60
C ASP A 31 0.10 -6.08 11.55
N ARG A 32 -0.56 -5.02 11.04
CA ARG A 32 -1.44 -4.14 11.81
C ARG A 32 -2.63 -4.88 12.44
N ALA A 33 -3.13 -5.90 11.75
CA ALA A 33 -4.23 -6.73 12.23
C ALA A 33 -3.79 -7.83 13.21
N GLY A 34 -2.48 -8.02 13.44
CA GLY A 34 -1.94 -9.11 14.23
C GLY A 34 -2.11 -10.49 13.57
N TRP A 35 -2.13 -10.52 12.23
CA TRP A 35 -2.32 -11.73 11.42
C TRP A 35 -1.04 -12.24 10.76
N ALA A 36 0.09 -11.60 11.00
CA ALA A 36 1.38 -12.06 10.49
C ALA A 36 1.61 -13.55 10.82
N GLY A 37 2.09 -14.32 9.85
CA GLY A 37 2.35 -15.75 10.00
C GLY A 37 1.11 -16.66 10.10
N ARG A 38 -0.12 -16.11 10.05
CA ARG A 38 -1.36 -16.91 10.11
C ARG A 38 -1.90 -17.34 8.75
N GLY A 39 -1.21 -16.97 7.67
CA GLY A 39 -1.64 -17.28 6.30
C GLY A 39 -1.67 -18.78 6.04
N ARG A 40 -2.62 -19.20 5.19
CA ARG A 40 -2.76 -20.56 4.68
C ARG A 40 -2.75 -20.52 3.15
N THR A 41 -2.13 -21.52 2.53
CA THR A 41 -2.19 -21.65 1.06
C THR A 41 -3.49 -22.29 0.67
N ARG A 42 -4.28 -21.59 -0.15
CA ARG A 42 -5.50 -22.09 -0.80
C ARG A 42 -5.77 -21.34 -2.10
N ASP A 43 -6.47 -21.98 -3.04
CA ASP A 43 -6.85 -21.37 -4.33
C ASP A 43 -5.67 -20.72 -5.07
N ALA A 44 -4.50 -21.37 -5.03
CA ALA A 44 -3.23 -20.85 -5.55
C ALA A 44 -2.83 -19.47 -4.96
N SER A 45 -3.23 -19.19 -3.72
CA SER A 45 -2.93 -17.94 -3.02
C SER A 45 -2.51 -18.21 -1.58
N ALA A 46 -1.65 -17.35 -1.04
CA ALA A 46 -1.47 -17.23 0.40
C ALA A 46 -2.59 -16.32 0.94
N VAL A 47 -3.43 -16.88 1.81
CA VAL A 47 -4.65 -16.20 2.29
C VAL A 47 -4.64 -16.12 3.80
N VAL A 48 -4.93 -14.94 4.33
CA VAL A 48 -5.26 -14.71 5.73
C VAL A 48 -6.62 -14.01 5.81
N GLN A 49 -7.42 -14.38 6.80
CA GLN A 49 -8.75 -13.79 7.00
C GLN A 49 -9.05 -13.60 8.47
N GLY A 50 -9.88 -12.62 8.76
CA GLY A 50 -10.31 -12.33 10.11
C GLY A 50 -11.10 -11.05 10.21
N ARG A 51 -11.38 -10.65 11.46
CA ARG A 51 -12.04 -9.38 11.75
C ARG A 51 -11.03 -8.38 12.26
N TYR A 52 -10.94 -7.25 11.58
CA TYR A 52 -10.04 -6.15 11.93
C TYR A 52 -10.81 -4.83 11.97
N ARG A 53 -10.79 -4.15 13.13
CA ARG A 53 -11.49 -2.89 13.38
C ARG A 53 -12.97 -2.91 12.92
N GLY A 54 -13.66 -4.04 13.17
CA GLY A 54 -15.06 -4.22 12.80
C GLY A 54 -15.32 -4.64 11.34
N LEU A 55 -14.28 -4.81 10.53
CA LEU A 55 -14.36 -5.25 9.13
C LEU A 55 -14.00 -6.73 9.01
N ASP A 56 -14.82 -7.50 8.30
CA ASP A 56 -14.50 -8.87 7.94
C ASP A 56 -13.72 -8.84 6.61
N LEU A 57 -12.43 -9.18 6.68
CA LEU A 57 -11.48 -9.08 5.58
C LEU A 57 -10.89 -10.44 5.21
N VAL A 58 -10.69 -10.64 3.91
CA VAL A 58 -9.84 -11.68 3.33
C VAL A 58 -8.71 -10.97 2.57
N LEU A 59 -7.46 -11.23 2.97
CA LEU A 59 -6.26 -10.75 2.29
C LEU A 59 -5.64 -11.91 1.54
N ALA A 60 -5.40 -11.76 0.24
CA ALA A 60 -4.89 -12.82 -0.61
C ALA A 60 -3.72 -12.33 -1.47
N LYS A 61 -2.63 -13.09 -1.46
CA LYS A 61 -1.48 -12.92 -2.34
C LYS A 61 -1.47 -14.12 -3.31
N PRO A 62 -1.81 -13.94 -4.60
CA PRO A 62 -1.65 -15.00 -5.60
C PRO A 62 -0.23 -15.58 -5.57
N LEU A 63 -0.09 -16.89 -5.56
CA LEU A 63 1.20 -17.59 -5.61
C LEU A 63 1.55 -18.07 -7.03
N THR A 64 0.77 -17.66 -8.02
CA THR A 64 1.10 -17.74 -9.43
C THR A 64 2.08 -16.65 -9.82
N PHE A 65 2.75 -16.77 -10.97
CA PHE A 65 3.44 -15.62 -11.54
C PHE A 65 2.42 -14.54 -11.95
N MET A 66 2.90 -13.31 -12.11
CA MET A 66 2.07 -12.13 -12.35
C MET A 66 1.08 -12.33 -13.51
N ASN A 67 1.56 -12.89 -14.63
CA ASN A 67 0.76 -13.15 -15.83
C ASN A 67 -0.34 -14.21 -15.66
N ASP A 68 -0.32 -14.96 -14.54
CA ASP A 68 -1.31 -16.02 -14.22
C ASP A 68 -2.14 -15.67 -12.96
N SER A 69 -2.06 -14.43 -12.49
CA SER A 69 -2.75 -13.96 -11.28
C SER A 69 -4.27 -14.15 -11.36
N GLY A 70 -4.85 -14.02 -12.56
CA GLY A 70 -6.29 -14.17 -12.78
C GLY A 70 -6.82 -15.54 -12.39
N VAL A 71 -6.06 -16.61 -12.63
CA VAL A 71 -6.45 -17.99 -12.27
C VAL A 71 -6.67 -18.10 -10.75
N ALA A 72 -5.75 -17.56 -9.97
CA ALA A 72 -5.87 -17.57 -8.51
C ALA A 72 -7.03 -16.69 -8.04
N VAL A 73 -7.16 -15.49 -8.61
CA VAL A 73 -8.22 -14.53 -8.25
C VAL A 73 -9.60 -15.07 -8.56
N ARG A 74 -9.81 -15.70 -9.73
CA ARG A 74 -11.09 -16.33 -10.08
C ARG A 74 -11.49 -17.42 -9.09
N LYS A 75 -10.55 -18.31 -8.71
CA LYS A 75 -10.79 -19.35 -7.71
C LYS A 75 -11.16 -18.76 -6.35
N LEU A 76 -10.44 -17.72 -5.91
CA LEU A 76 -10.69 -17.04 -4.65
C LEU A 76 -12.08 -16.40 -4.62
N ILE A 77 -12.45 -15.64 -5.66
CA ILE A 77 -13.76 -14.98 -5.77
C ILE A 77 -14.90 -16.00 -5.73
N ALA A 78 -14.75 -17.10 -6.47
CA ALA A 78 -15.75 -18.18 -6.49
C ALA A 78 -15.92 -18.83 -5.11
N ARG A 79 -14.82 -19.09 -4.40
CA ARG A 79 -14.84 -19.65 -3.05
C ARG A 79 -15.51 -18.72 -2.04
N GLU A 80 -15.08 -17.45 -2.01
CA GLU A 80 -15.60 -16.45 -1.08
C GLU A 80 -17.01 -15.95 -1.46
N ARG A 81 -17.50 -16.31 -2.64
CA ARG A 81 -18.76 -15.83 -3.22
C ARG A 81 -18.83 -14.29 -3.19
N ALA A 82 -17.69 -13.66 -3.40
CA ALA A 82 -17.56 -12.22 -3.30
C ALA A 82 -18.05 -11.56 -4.61
N PRO A 83 -19.00 -10.62 -4.55
CA PRO A 83 -19.33 -9.81 -5.71
C PRO A 83 -18.15 -8.91 -6.07
N LEU A 84 -17.95 -8.63 -7.36
CA LEU A 84 -16.75 -7.93 -7.82
C LEU A 84 -16.52 -6.56 -7.17
N HIS A 85 -17.58 -5.84 -6.83
CA HIS A 85 -17.46 -4.54 -6.13
C HIS A 85 -16.97 -4.67 -4.67
N GLU A 86 -16.95 -5.89 -4.12
CA GLU A 86 -16.40 -6.23 -2.81
C GLU A 86 -14.97 -6.78 -2.90
N VAL A 87 -14.38 -6.79 -4.10
CA VAL A 87 -13.01 -7.25 -4.37
C VAL A 87 -12.15 -6.06 -4.75
N LEU A 88 -11.09 -5.79 -3.99
CA LEU A 88 -10.09 -4.77 -4.31
C LEU A 88 -8.80 -5.43 -4.78
N VAL A 89 -8.31 -5.03 -5.95
CA VAL A 89 -6.99 -5.44 -6.45
C VAL A 89 -6.00 -4.31 -6.18
N VAL A 90 -4.93 -4.60 -5.44
CA VAL A 90 -3.82 -3.67 -5.13
C VAL A 90 -2.64 -4.01 -6.04
N THR A 91 -2.17 -3.02 -6.79
CA THR A 91 -1.16 -3.20 -7.84
C THR A 91 -0.21 -2.00 -7.93
N ASP A 92 0.99 -2.23 -8.44
CA ASP A 92 1.89 -1.16 -8.87
C ASP A 92 1.39 -0.45 -10.13
N ASP A 93 1.90 0.75 -10.33
CA ASP A 93 1.59 1.58 -11.49
C ASP A 93 2.79 2.47 -11.84
N PHE A 94 3.48 2.15 -12.93
CA PHE A 94 4.63 2.96 -13.39
C PHE A 94 4.22 4.27 -14.06
N SER A 95 2.95 4.47 -14.42
CA SER A 95 2.46 5.76 -14.95
C SER A 95 2.16 6.79 -13.86
N LEU A 96 2.28 6.41 -12.60
CA LEU A 96 2.14 7.29 -11.45
C LEU A 96 3.51 7.53 -10.80
N PRO A 97 3.83 8.77 -10.41
CA PRO A 97 5.02 9.06 -9.63
C PRO A 97 5.09 8.18 -8.36
N PHE A 98 6.31 7.84 -7.92
CA PHE A 98 6.50 7.15 -6.64
C PHE A 98 5.80 7.91 -5.51
N GLY A 99 5.09 7.16 -4.67
CA GLY A 99 4.36 7.73 -3.54
C GLY A 99 2.98 8.30 -3.85
N LYS A 100 2.50 8.21 -5.11
CA LYS A 100 1.14 8.56 -5.48
C LYS A 100 0.25 7.33 -5.49
N MET A 101 -1.03 7.50 -5.11
CA MET A 101 -2.01 6.43 -5.17
C MET A 101 -3.23 6.85 -5.98
N ARG A 102 -3.91 5.87 -6.58
CA ARG A 102 -5.14 6.12 -7.32
C ARG A 102 -6.11 4.94 -7.25
N PHE A 103 -7.28 5.19 -6.72
CA PHE A 103 -8.42 4.27 -6.86
C PHE A 103 -9.07 4.39 -8.22
N ARG A 104 -9.53 3.26 -8.74
CA ARG A 104 -10.39 3.13 -9.92
C ARG A 104 -11.45 2.06 -9.65
N GLU A 105 -12.68 2.29 -10.12
CA GLU A 105 -13.77 1.30 -10.03
C GLU A 105 -13.64 0.20 -11.11
N GLY A 106 -12.90 0.49 -12.18
CA GLY A 106 -12.67 -0.39 -13.31
C GLY A 106 -11.69 0.23 -14.32
N GLY A 107 -11.60 -0.36 -15.50
CA GLY A 107 -10.83 0.12 -16.64
C GLY A 107 -9.81 -0.90 -17.16
N SER A 108 -9.12 -0.57 -18.26
CA SER A 108 -8.15 -1.43 -18.90
C SER A 108 -6.96 -1.80 -18.00
N HIS A 109 -6.20 -2.79 -18.40
CA HIS A 109 -5.02 -3.26 -17.68
C HIS A 109 -3.83 -2.28 -17.72
N GLY A 110 -3.81 -1.29 -18.65
CA GLY A 110 -2.75 -0.29 -18.77
C GLY A 110 -1.34 -0.88 -18.96
N GLY A 111 -1.22 -2.04 -19.60
CA GLY A 111 0.05 -2.75 -19.77
C GLY A 111 0.43 -3.67 -18.60
N HIS A 112 -0.28 -3.65 -17.47
CA HIS A 112 0.04 -4.46 -16.32
C HIS A 112 -0.41 -5.92 -16.50
N ASN A 113 0.53 -6.87 -16.57
CA ASN A 113 0.25 -8.29 -16.88
C ASN A 113 -0.68 -8.96 -15.88
N GLY A 114 -0.58 -8.66 -14.59
CA GLY A 114 -1.48 -9.22 -13.59
C GLY A 114 -2.93 -8.73 -13.75
N LEU A 115 -3.14 -7.45 -14.06
CA LEU A 115 -4.47 -6.93 -14.37
C LEU A 115 -5.03 -7.52 -15.65
N ARG A 116 -4.19 -7.70 -16.70
CA ARG A 116 -4.57 -8.39 -17.94
C ARG A 116 -5.08 -9.78 -17.63
N SER A 117 -4.29 -10.58 -16.90
CA SER A 117 -4.68 -11.94 -16.50
C SER A 117 -6.01 -11.98 -15.74
N ILE A 118 -6.24 -11.03 -14.82
CA ILE A 118 -7.52 -10.97 -14.09
C ILE A 118 -8.67 -10.64 -15.03
N ILE A 119 -8.51 -9.69 -15.95
CA ILE A 119 -9.53 -9.31 -16.93
C ILE A 119 -9.86 -10.48 -17.85
N ASP A 120 -8.84 -11.21 -18.32
CA ASP A 120 -9.01 -12.39 -19.19
C ASP A 120 -9.77 -13.51 -18.47
N GLU A 121 -9.47 -13.78 -17.20
CA GLU A 121 -10.12 -14.84 -16.42
C GLU A 121 -11.53 -14.49 -15.90
N LEU A 122 -11.79 -13.20 -15.64
CA LEU A 122 -13.09 -12.73 -15.16
C LEU A 122 -14.00 -12.23 -16.29
N HIS A 123 -13.47 -12.06 -17.52
CA HIS A 123 -14.15 -11.50 -18.68
C HIS A 123 -14.78 -10.12 -18.43
N THR A 124 -14.16 -9.31 -17.59
CA THR A 124 -14.64 -7.97 -17.24
C THR A 124 -13.51 -7.07 -16.71
N GLU A 125 -13.62 -5.77 -16.98
CA GLU A 125 -12.78 -4.73 -16.42
C GLU A 125 -13.40 -4.05 -15.18
N ALA A 126 -14.63 -4.43 -14.80
CA ALA A 126 -15.42 -3.78 -13.77
C ALA A 126 -15.14 -4.35 -12.37
N PHE A 127 -13.93 -4.12 -11.86
CA PHE A 127 -13.56 -4.41 -10.47
C PHE A 127 -12.69 -3.30 -9.88
N PRO A 128 -12.88 -3.01 -8.58
CA PRO A 128 -12.09 -2.01 -7.85
C PRO A 128 -10.59 -2.31 -7.85
N ARG A 129 -9.78 -1.26 -8.04
CA ARG A 129 -8.33 -1.34 -7.92
C ARG A 129 -7.73 -0.14 -7.21
N LEU A 130 -6.72 -0.40 -6.39
CA LEU A 130 -5.81 0.59 -5.83
C LEU A 130 -4.49 0.48 -6.60
N ARG A 131 -4.16 1.52 -7.37
CA ARG A 131 -2.91 1.64 -8.11
C ARG A 131 -1.93 2.46 -7.29
N ILE A 132 -0.75 1.89 -7.02
CA ILE A 132 0.31 2.52 -6.23
C ILE A 132 1.45 2.89 -7.16
N GLY A 133 1.78 4.17 -7.22
CA GLY A 133 2.83 4.71 -8.06
C GLY A 133 4.21 4.20 -7.67
N ILE A 134 4.93 3.68 -8.63
CA ILE A 134 6.29 3.19 -8.50
C ILE A 134 7.31 4.00 -9.31
N GLY A 135 6.87 5.12 -9.91
CA GLY A 135 7.68 5.95 -10.78
C GLY A 135 7.75 5.45 -12.22
N GLU A 136 8.10 6.34 -13.12
CA GLU A 136 8.19 6.05 -14.54
C GLU A 136 9.38 5.14 -14.86
N PRO A 137 9.22 4.17 -15.78
CA PRO A 137 10.32 3.34 -16.24
C PRO A 137 11.30 4.20 -17.06
N GLY A 138 12.57 3.86 -16.97
CA GLY A 138 13.58 4.42 -17.85
C GLY A 138 13.44 3.86 -19.29
N ARG A 139 14.36 2.96 -19.67
CA ARG A 139 14.38 2.37 -21.01
C ARG A 139 13.48 1.15 -21.15
N ASP A 140 13.32 0.37 -20.08
CA ASP A 140 12.57 -0.90 -20.10
C ASP A 140 11.61 -0.97 -18.91
N ALA A 141 10.33 -1.18 -19.22
CA ALA A 141 9.28 -1.27 -18.21
C ALA A 141 9.34 -2.58 -17.41
N VAL A 142 9.79 -3.68 -18.04
CA VAL A 142 9.92 -4.99 -17.37
C VAL A 142 11.06 -4.93 -16.34
N ASP A 143 12.21 -4.41 -16.74
CA ASP A 143 13.34 -4.23 -15.84
C ASP A 143 12.97 -3.30 -14.68
N HIS A 144 12.20 -2.24 -14.94
CA HIS A 144 11.77 -1.30 -13.91
C HIS A 144 10.90 -1.98 -12.85
N VAL A 145 9.83 -2.69 -13.25
CA VAL A 145 8.92 -3.33 -12.28
C VAL A 145 9.61 -4.47 -11.51
N LEU A 146 10.58 -5.14 -12.10
CA LEU A 146 11.37 -6.20 -11.46
C LEU A 146 12.57 -5.66 -10.66
N SER A 147 12.86 -4.36 -10.73
CA SER A 147 13.89 -3.74 -9.90
C SER A 147 13.43 -3.50 -8.46
N VAL A 148 14.39 -3.36 -7.55
CA VAL A 148 14.12 -2.90 -6.18
C VAL A 148 13.95 -1.39 -6.14
N PHE A 149 13.30 -0.88 -5.11
CA PHE A 149 13.21 0.56 -4.86
C PHE A 149 14.58 1.19 -4.66
N LEU A 150 14.77 2.41 -5.15
CA LEU A 150 15.99 3.18 -4.95
C LEU A 150 16.23 3.48 -3.46
N PRO A 151 17.47 3.80 -3.03
CA PRO A 151 17.75 4.07 -1.62
C PRO A 151 16.83 5.13 -0.99
N ASP A 152 16.58 6.23 -1.68
CA ASP A 152 15.71 7.33 -1.21
C ASP A 152 14.24 6.91 -1.17
N GLU A 153 13.79 6.12 -2.14
CA GLU A 153 12.45 5.54 -2.15
C GLU A 153 12.26 4.55 -1.00
N ARG A 154 13.29 3.71 -0.72
CA ARG A 154 13.25 2.73 0.39
C ARG A 154 13.11 3.40 1.75
N GLN A 155 13.72 4.55 1.96
CA GLN A 155 13.55 5.32 3.21
C GLN A 155 12.10 5.77 3.44
N ARG A 156 11.33 5.90 2.37
CA ARG A 156 9.95 6.37 2.36
C ARG A 156 8.91 5.24 2.12
N LEU A 157 9.41 4.02 1.84
CA LEU A 157 8.53 2.90 1.48
C LEU A 157 7.58 2.54 2.62
N ASP A 158 8.05 2.55 3.86
CA ASP A 158 7.22 2.28 5.03
C ASP A 158 6.05 3.27 5.15
N GLU A 159 6.30 4.56 4.94
CA GLU A 159 5.26 5.61 4.94
C GLU A 159 4.23 5.37 3.82
N LEU A 160 4.71 4.98 2.63
CA LEU A 160 3.82 4.64 1.50
C LEU A 160 2.97 3.42 1.80
N LEU A 161 3.56 2.36 2.36
CA LEU A 161 2.84 1.13 2.71
C LEU A 161 1.82 1.37 3.83
N ASP A 162 2.14 2.24 4.79
CA ASP A 162 1.20 2.66 5.82
C ASP A 162 0.01 3.41 5.23
N ALA A 163 0.25 4.36 4.34
CA ALA A 163 -0.81 5.09 3.65
C ALA A 163 -1.64 4.17 2.72
N ALA A 164 -1.00 3.18 2.06
CA ALA A 164 -1.70 2.20 1.23
C ALA A 164 -2.60 1.28 2.07
N ALA A 165 -2.14 0.85 3.25
CA ALA A 165 -2.97 0.09 4.18
C ALA A 165 -4.17 0.92 4.68
N ASP A 166 -3.98 2.21 5.00
CA ASP A 166 -5.06 3.13 5.35
C ASP A 166 -6.07 3.29 4.20
N ALA A 167 -5.59 3.34 2.96
CA ALA A 167 -6.43 3.40 1.77
C ALA A 167 -7.29 2.13 1.61
N VAL A 168 -6.70 0.95 1.83
CA VAL A 168 -7.44 -0.34 1.81
C VAL A 168 -8.51 -0.36 2.91
N GLU A 169 -8.19 0.08 4.14
CA GLU A 169 -9.16 0.17 5.23
C GLU A 169 -10.32 1.13 4.89
N ALA A 170 -10.01 2.30 4.31
CA ALA A 170 -11.02 3.27 3.89
C ALA A 170 -11.96 2.69 2.82
N TRP A 171 -11.39 1.99 1.82
CA TRP A 171 -12.20 1.29 0.81
C TRP A 171 -13.11 0.23 1.45
N ALA A 172 -12.57 -0.55 2.36
CA ALA A 172 -13.34 -1.60 3.01
C ALA A 172 -14.54 -1.06 3.81
N ARG A 173 -14.41 0.13 4.42
CA ARG A 173 -15.47 0.80 5.19
C ARG A 173 -16.47 1.54 4.32
N GLU A 174 -15.99 2.27 3.34
CA GLU A 174 -16.73 3.36 2.71
C GLU A 174 -16.96 3.16 1.21
N GLY A 175 -16.29 2.14 0.62
CA GLY A 175 -16.31 1.87 -0.82
C GLY A 175 -15.33 2.74 -1.61
N VAL A 176 -15.27 2.46 -2.94
CA VAL A 176 -14.27 3.08 -3.84
C VAL A 176 -14.43 4.58 -3.92
N SER A 177 -15.64 5.09 -4.11
CA SER A 177 -15.87 6.52 -4.36
C SER A 177 -15.37 7.40 -3.22
N LYS A 178 -15.69 7.06 -1.96
CA LYS A 178 -15.21 7.81 -0.79
C LYS A 178 -13.72 7.64 -0.55
N ALA A 179 -13.20 6.43 -0.70
CA ALA A 179 -11.76 6.18 -0.62
C ALA A 179 -10.99 6.96 -1.69
N ALA A 180 -11.51 7.01 -2.93
CA ALA A 180 -10.92 7.79 -4.02
C ALA A 180 -10.85 9.29 -3.70
N ASN A 181 -11.88 9.87 -3.12
CA ASN A 181 -11.90 11.29 -2.73
C ASN A 181 -10.80 11.64 -1.73
N ARG A 182 -10.44 10.69 -0.84
CA ARG A 182 -9.39 10.89 0.17
C ARG A 182 -7.99 10.62 -0.37
N PHE A 183 -7.82 9.55 -1.15
CA PHE A 183 -6.50 9.03 -1.48
C PHE A 183 -6.04 9.32 -2.90
N ASN A 184 -6.91 9.69 -3.85
CA ASN A 184 -6.45 10.07 -5.20
C ASN A 184 -5.67 11.39 -5.23
N ALA A 185 -5.87 12.26 -4.24
CA ALA A 185 -5.05 13.46 -4.03
C ALA A 185 -3.79 13.20 -3.20
N PHE A 186 -3.66 12.00 -2.60
CA PHE A 186 -2.51 11.66 -1.78
C PHE A 186 -1.22 11.63 -2.62
N GLN A 187 -0.18 12.19 -2.06
CA GLN A 187 1.19 12.15 -2.56
C GLN A 187 2.13 12.17 -1.36
N LEU A 188 3.12 11.28 -1.33
CA LEU A 188 4.22 11.42 -0.38
C LEU A 188 4.91 12.77 -0.61
N ARG A 189 5.15 13.52 0.46
CA ARG A 189 5.89 14.78 0.36
C ARG A 189 7.34 14.50 -0.06
N PRO A 190 8.02 15.40 -0.78
CA PRO A 190 9.45 15.29 -1.04
C PRO A 190 10.26 15.12 0.26
N ALA A 191 11.35 14.36 0.20
CA ALA A 191 12.19 14.08 1.38
C ALA A 191 12.71 15.36 2.06
N ASP A 192 12.93 16.43 1.30
CA ASP A 192 13.42 17.73 1.82
C ASP A 192 12.38 18.48 2.65
N GLU A 193 11.08 18.30 2.37
CA GLU A 193 10.03 18.95 3.14
C GLU A 193 9.76 18.28 4.50
N THR A 194 10.19 17.03 4.68
CA THR A 194 10.09 16.35 5.98
C THR A 194 11.22 16.75 6.95
N ARG A 195 12.32 17.34 6.45
CA ARG A 195 13.43 17.88 7.28
C ARG A 195 13.16 19.29 7.79
N THR A 196 12.15 19.99 7.27
CA THR A 196 11.75 21.34 7.64
C THR A 196 10.43 21.40 8.42
N ALA A 197 10.14 20.43 9.31
CA ALA A 197 9.39 20.82 10.48
C ALA A 197 10.36 21.68 11.30
N PRO A 198 10.14 22.99 11.46
CA PRO A 198 11.06 23.80 12.25
C PRO A 198 11.07 23.18 13.65
N ALA A 199 12.23 22.72 14.09
CA ALA A 199 12.48 22.66 15.50
C ALA A 199 12.09 24.05 16.01
N GLY A 200 10.97 24.14 16.76
CA GLY A 200 10.36 25.40 17.11
C GLY A 200 11.45 26.38 17.52
N GLU A 201 11.55 27.49 16.81
CA GLU A 201 12.49 28.57 17.14
C GLU A 201 12.32 28.86 18.61
N VAL A 202 13.39 28.65 19.34
CA VAL A 202 13.46 28.97 20.76
C VAL A 202 13.69 30.46 20.82
N ASP A 203 12.63 31.25 20.85
CA ASP A 203 12.70 32.68 20.99
C ASP A 203 13.07 33.06 22.43
N GLY A 204 14.24 33.64 22.58
CA GLY A 204 14.64 34.33 23.78
C GLY A 204 15.61 33.58 24.73
N PRO A 205 16.30 34.33 25.62
CA PRO A 205 17.13 33.74 26.65
C PRO A 205 16.28 32.94 27.66
N PRO A 206 16.85 31.91 28.33
CA PRO A 206 16.14 31.14 29.32
C PRO A 206 15.65 32.06 30.45
N GLY A 207 14.44 31.84 30.92
CA GLY A 207 13.88 32.55 32.08
C GLY A 207 14.68 32.26 33.35
N PRO A 208 14.43 33.00 34.44
CA PRO A 208 15.14 32.84 35.71
C PRO A 208 15.01 31.46 36.34
N ASP A 209 14.11 30.61 35.85
CA ASP A 209 13.87 29.22 36.20
C ASP A 209 14.66 28.20 35.35
N GLY A 210 15.53 28.66 34.43
CA GLY A 210 16.33 27.83 33.54
C GLY A 210 15.52 27.15 32.41
N VAL A 211 14.24 27.54 32.18
CA VAL A 211 13.36 26.94 31.20
C VAL A 211 13.26 27.82 29.95
N ARG A 212 13.56 27.27 28.79
CA ARG A 212 13.27 27.90 27.50
C ARG A 212 11.85 27.62 27.05
N ARG A 213 11.12 28.66 26.67
CA ARG A 213 9.73 28.60 26.23
C ARG A 213 9.66 28.65 24.71
N THR A 214 8.95 27.69 24.11
CA THR A 214 8.59 27.76 22.70
C THR A 214 7.17 28.32 22.59
N ARG A 215 6.82 28.88 21.45
CA ARG A 215 5.50 29.49 21.16
C ARG A 215 4.31 28.53 21.36
N THR A 216 4.56 27.21 21.50
CA THR A 216 3.56 26.15 21.62
C THR A 216 3.71 25.26 22.86
N GLY A 217 4.66 25.51 23.77
CA GLY A 217 4.79 24.68 24.99
C GLY A 217 6.13 24.80 25.71
N TRP A 218 6.23 24.11 26.84
CA TRP A 218 7.38 24.11 27.72
C TRP A 218 8.29 22.92 27.42
N ARG A 219 9.63 23.12 27.27
CA ARG A 219 10.63 22.04 27.32
C ARG A 219 11.64 22.33 28.44
N ARG A 220 11.85 21.34 29.30
CA ARG A 220 12.99 21.30 30.20
C ARG A 220 14.23 20.81 29.44
N ASP A 221 15.30 21.59 29.42
CA ASP A 221 16.60 21.12 28.96
C ASP A 221 17.09 20.03 29.94
N ARG A 222 17.19 18.80 29.48
CA ARG A 222 17.92 17.75 30.21
C ARG A 222 19.41 17.93 30.01
N LYS A 223 20.01 18.85 30.75
CA LYS A 223 21.44 18.84 31.03
C LYS A 223 21.64 19.32 32.46
N SER A 224 21.94 18.39 33.31
CA SER A 224 22.74 18.41 34.53
C SER A 224 22.18 17.43 35.56
N VAL A 225 22.70 16.24 35.56
CA VAL A 225 23.01 15.56 36.83
C VAL A 225 24.38 14.94 36.60
N VAL A 226 25.36 15.50 37.24
CA VAL A 226 26.62 14.86 37.60
C VAL A 226 26.30 13.91 38.72
#